data_97591aa01b6ef9657c742af4d28c4901
#
_entry.id   97591aa01b6ef9657c742af4d28c4901
#
_cell.length_a   1.000
_cell.length_b   1.000
_cell.length_c   1.000
_cell.angle_alpha   90.00
_cell.angle_beta   90.00
_cell.angle_gamma   90.00
#
_symmetry.space_group_name_H-M   'P 1'
#
loop_
_entity.id
_entity.type
_entity.pdbx_description
1 polymer ?
#
loop_
_entity_poly.entity_id
_entity_poly.type
_entity_poly.pdbx_seq_one_letter_code
_entity_poly.pdbx_strand_id
1 'polypeptide(L)'
;MSSNHLGGNATVLLVDDEPDILELLELALRKMGLEVDRAGNVREALAKLAARRYDLCLTDMRMPDGDGLRVVQHIMQNNLDVPVAVITAHGNMENAITALKAGAFDYLAKPVSLNQLRALVKSALKLPQAGSSGDKMLLGHSPAMQKVRDLIGRVARSQAPVHISGESGSGKELAARLIVQSGTRHDQPFIAVNCGAIPGNLMESEFFGYRKGAFTGAQADRDGFFQ
;
A
#
# COMPACT_ATOMS: atom_id res chain seq x y z
N MET A 1 -2.08 33.78 8.92
CA MET A 1 -0.70 33.30 8.71
C MET A 1 -0.48 32.19 9.72
N SER A 2 -0.80 30.97 9.35
CA SER A 2 -0.63 29.80 10.23
C SER A 2 0.34 28.87 9.53
N SER A 3 1.59 28.94 9.93
CA SER A 3 2.69 28.08 9.48
C SER A 3 2.41 26.67 9.97
N ASN A 4 2.10 25.79 9.04
CA ASN A 4 1.95 24.36 9.30
C ASN A 4 3.36 23.78 9.50
N HIS A 5 3.83 23.70 10.75
CA HIS A 5 5.03 22.98 11.14
C HIS A 5 4.73 21.47 11.07
N LEU A 6 5.03 20.87 9.95
CA LEU A 6 5.35 19.44 9.88
C LEU A 6 6.77 19.32 10.46
N GLY A 7 6.87 19.05 11.74
CA GLY A 7 8.15 18.90 12.43
C GLY A 7 8.84 17.61 12.00
N GLY A 8 10.03 17.72 11.43
CA GLY A 8 10.91 16.64 10.99
C GLY A 8 10.67 16.27 9.53
N ASN A 9 11.73 16.29 8.71
CA ASN A 9 11.66 15.77 7.34
C ASN A 9 11.37 14.27 7.41
N ALA A 10 10.28 13.82 6.78
CA ALA A 10 9.97 12.40 6.69
C ALA A 10 11.09 11.65 5.97
N THR A 11 11.43 10.46 6.48
CA THR A 11 12.57 9.66 5.99
C THR A 11 12.08 8.49 5.13
N VAL A 12 12.63 8.38 3.94
CA VAL A 12 12.31 7.33 2.95
C VAL A 12 13.49 6.37 2.81
N LEU A 13 13.23 5.08 2.91
CA LEU A 13 14.17 4.04 2.47
C LEU A 13 13.92 3.71 1.01
N LEU A 14 14.91 3.93 0.17
CA LEU A 14 14.88 3.65 -1.26
C LEU A 14 15.79 2.45 -1.56
N VAL A 15 15.22 1.39 -2.13
CA VAL A 15 15.90 0.11 -2.37
C VAL A 15 15.82 -0.23 -3.85
N ASP A 16 16.97 -0.24 -4.52
CA ASP A 16 17.10 -0.61 -5.94
C ASP A 16 18.57 -0.98 -6.20
N ASP A 17 18.84 -1.96 -7.04
CA ASP A 17 20.23 -2.33 -7.38
C ASP A 17 20.82 -1.49 -8.51
N GLU A 18 20.01 -0.69 -9.19
CA GLU A 18 20.43 0.22 -10.25
C GLU A 18 20.83 1.60 -9.67
N PRO A 19 22.13 1.97 -9.64
CA PRO A 19 22.59 3.24 -9.05
C PRO A 19 21.94 4.48 -9.66
N ASP A 20 21.71 4.45 -10.98
CA ASP A 20 21.14 5.57 -11.74
C ASP A 20 19.67 5.81 -11.33
N ILE A 21 18.93 4.73 -11.06
CA ILE A 21 17.53 4.81 -10.58
C ILE A 21 17.50 5.34 -9.15
N LEU A 22 18.39 4.84 -8.29
CA LEU A 22 18.53 5.35 -6.93
C LEU A 22 18.81 6.85 -6.92
N GLU A 23 19.73 7.33 -7.76
CA GLU A 23 20.07 8.75 -7.84
C GLU A 23 18.89 9.61 -8.34
N LEU A 24 18.22 9.15 -9.41
CA LEU A 24 17.06 9.84 -9.98
C LEU A 24 15.91 9.97 -8.97
N LEU A 25 15.55 8.86 -8.33
CA LEU A 25 14.45 8.83 -7.37
C LEU A 25 14.79 9.60 -6.09
N GLU A 26 16.03 9.50 -5.59
CA GLU A 26 16.48 10.30 -4.45
C GLU A 26 16.38 11.79 -4.74
N LEU A 27 16.88 12.24 -5.92
CA LEU A 27 16.79 13.66 -6.29
C LEU A 27 15.35 14.15 -6.32
N ALA A 28 14.43 13.31 -6.83
CA ALA A 28 13.00 13.61 -6.87
C ALA A 28 12.39 13.71 -5.45
N LEU A 29 12.72 12.77 -4.58
CA LEU A 29 12.23 12.73 -3.18
C LEU A 29 12.80 13.89 -2.35
N ARG A 30 14.09 14.19 -2.49
CA ARG A 30 14.73 15.35 -1.83
C ARG A 30 14.12 16.68 -2.27
N LYS A 31 13.76 16.85 -3.56
CA LYS A 31 13.00 18.01 -4.05
C LYS A 31 11.60 18.12 -3.44
N MET A 32 11.07 17.05 -2.88
CA MET A 32 9.80 17.05 -2.13
C MET A 32 10.00 17.33 -0.64
N GLY A 33 11.23 17.60 -0.19
CA GLY A 33 11.58 17.88 1.21
C GLY A 33 11.74 16.65 2.10
N LEU A 34 12.03 15.49 1.50
CA LEU A 34 12.19 14.23 2.22
C LEU A 34 13.67 13.90 2.44
N GLU A 35 13.97 13.24 3.54
CA GLU A 35 15.26 12.58 3.75
C GLU A 35 15.24 11.20 3.10
N VAL A 36 16.34 10.82 2.45
CA VAL A 36 16.42 9.55 1.72
C VAL A 36 17.66 8.78 2.13
N ASP A 37 17.46 7.54 2.55
CA ASP A 37 18.49 6.53 2.69
C ASP A 37 18.39 5.55 1.51
N ARG A 38 19.54 5.17 0.96
CA ARG A 38 19.62 4.20 -0.15
C ARG A 38 20.01 2.83 0.36
N ALA A 39 19.53 1.78 -0.28
CA ALA A 39 20.03 0.41 -0.15
C ALA A 39 20.13 -0.21 -1.53
N GLY A 40 21.27 -0.80 -1.87
CA GLY A 40 21.52 -1.41 -3.17
C GLY A 40 21.12 -2.88 -3.27
N ASN A 41 20.56 -3.47 -2.20
CA ASN A 41 20.17 -4.87 -2.17
C ASN A 41 19.24 -5.15 -0.97
N VAL A 42 18.61 -6.34 -0.97
CA VAL A 42 17.67 -6.78 0.09
C VAL A 42 18.36 -6.79 1.46
N ARG A 43 19.56 -7.37 1.56
CA ARG A 43 20.27 -7.50 2.83
C ARG A 43 20.55 -6.14 3.48
N GLU A 44 20.98 -5.17 2.69
CA GLU A 44 21.20 -3.80 3.18
C GLU A 44 19.90 -3.13 3.62
N ALA A 45 18.82 -3.32 2.85
CA ALA A 45 17.50 -2.81 3.21
C ALA A 45 17.01 -3.36 4.56
N LEU A 46 17.11 -4.67 4.77
CA LEU A 46 16.72 -5.31 6.03
C LEU A 46 17.55 -4.81 7.21
N ALA A 47 18.87 -4.62 7.03
CA ALA A 47 19.75 -4.09 8.07
C ALA A 47 19.36 -2.65 8.46
N LYS A 48 19.02 -1.81 7.48
CA LYS A 48 18.56 -0.44 7.71
C LYS A 48 17.20 -0.39 8.40
N LEU A 49 16.25 -1.22 7.99
CA LEU A 49 14.94 -1.34 8.65
C LEU A 49 15.04 -1.80 10.11
N ALA A 50 16.04 -2.62 10.44
CA ALA A 50 16.31 -3.02 11.82
C ALA A 50 16.99 -1.92 12.65
N ALA A 51 17.76 -1.01 12.03
CA ALA A 51 18.57 0.00 12.71
C ALA A 51 17.82 1.30 13.00
N ARG A 52 16.85 1.68 12.15
CA ARG A 52 16.10 2.94 12.31
C ARG A 52 14.69 2.85 11.73
N ARG A 53 13.85 3.80 12.12
CA ARG A 53 12.49 3.93 11.57
C ARG A 53 12.49 4.73 10.28
N TYR A 54 11.58 4.39 9.39
CA TYR A 54 11.31 5.09 8.14
C TYR A 54 9.81 5.39 8.06
N ASP A 55 9.47 6.47 7.35
CA ASP A 55 8.08 6.88 7.10
C ASP A 55 7.53 6.28 5.80
N LEU A 56 8.42 5.79 4.93
CA LEU A 56 8.08 5.12 3.67
C LEU A 56 9.25 4.23 3.23
N CYS A 57 8.94 3.06 2.67
CA CYS A 57 9.90 2.22 1.97
C CYS A 57 9.46 2.08 0.50
N LEU A 58 10.39 2.36 -0.43
CA LEU A 58 10.24 2.09 -1.86
C LEU A 58 11.25 1.02 -2.24
N THR A 59 10.82 -0.13 -2.71
CA THR A 59 11.71 -1.23 -3.06
C THR A 59 11.51 -1.69 -4.49
N ASP A 60 12.59 -1.91 -5.22
CA ASP A 60 12.50 -2.64 -6.48
C ASP A 60 12.02 -4.07 -6.23
N MET A 61 11.35 -4.65 -7.23
CA MET A 61 10.87 -6.02 -7.17
C MET A 61 12.02 -7.03 -7.29
N ARG A 62 13.00 -6.77 -8.13
CA ARG A 62 14.06 -7.73 -8.45
C ARG A 62 15.45 -7.14 -8.16
N MET A 63 16.19 -7.82 -7.32
CA MET A 63 17.56 -7.45 -6.96
C MET A 63 18.47 -8.67 -7.02
N PRO A 64 19.79 -8.52 -7.19
CA PRO A 64 20.72 -9.64 -7.36
C PRO A 64 20.74 -10.63 -6.19
N ASP A 65 20.48 -10.16 -4.97
CA ASP A 65 20.49 -10.96 -3.74
C ASP A 65 19.10 -11.45 -3.31
N GLY A 66 18.04 -11.15 -4.08
CA GLY A 66 16.70 -11.62 -3.80
C GLY A 66 15.59 -10.73 -4.34
N ASP A 67 14.37 -11.13 -4.04
CA ASP A 67 13.15 -10.44 -4.43
C ASP A 67 12.80 -9.35 -3.39
N GLY A 68 12.39 -8.17 -3.86
CA GLY A 68 11.90 -7.08 -3.02
C GLY A 68 10.69 -7.45 -2.16
N LEU A 69 9.96 -8.52 -2.52
CA LEU A 69 8.92 -9.08 -1.66
C LEU A 69 9.44 -9.48 -0.28
N ARG A 70 10.71 -9.86 -0.14
CA ARG A 70 11.33 -10.17 1.16
C ARG A 70 11.37 -8.93 2.06
N VAL A 71 11.56 -7.75 1.48
CA VAL A 71 11.49 -6.47 2.22
C VAL A 71 10.06 -6.22 2.70
N VAL A 72 9.07 -6.40 1.82
CA VAL A 72 7.64 -6.29 2.16
C VAL A 72 7.27 -7.27 3.28
N GLN A 73 7.61 -8.57 3.11
CA GLN A 73 7.33 -9.60 4.10
C GLN A 73 7.99 -9.32 5.44
N HIS A 74 9.24 -8.83 5.44
CA HIS A 74 9.96 -8.47 6.67
C HIS A 74 9.23 -7.35 7.43
N ILE A 75 8.78 -6.31 6.73
CA ILE A 75 8.00 -5.21 7.30
C ILE A 75 6.72 -5.75 7.95
N MET A 76 5.98 -6.62 7.23
CA MET A 76 4.72 -7.19 7.72
C MET A 76 4.93 -8.15 8.91
N GLN A 77 5.87 -9.08 8.82
CA GLN A 77 6.14 -10.09 9.86
C GLN A 77 6.63 -9.47 11.17
N ASN A 78 7.39 -8.38 11.09
CA ASN A 78 7.89 -7.68 12.27
C ASN A 78 6.96 -6.55 12.72
N ASN A 79 5.77 -6.41 12.12
CA ASN A 79 4.79 -5.36 12.40
C ASN A 79 5.45 -3.97 12.39
N LEU A 80 6.37 -3.72 11.45
CA LEU A 80 7.00 -2.42 11.30
C LEU A 80 5.98 -1.44 10.74
N ASP A 81 5.87 -0.30 11.38
CA ASP A 81 4.94 0.77 10.99
C ASP A 81 5.53 1.61 9.84
N VAL A 82 5.78 0.96 8.72
CA VAL A 82 6.39 1.55 7.53
C VAL A 82 5.55 1.16 6.31
N PRO A 83 4.82 2.09 5.70
CA PRO A 83 4.18 1.82 4.42
C PRO A 83 5.23 1.46 3.38
N VAL A 84 5.02 0.37 2.65
CA VAL A 84 5.96 -0.11 1.64
C VAL A 84 5.29 -0.17 0.27
N ALA A 85 5.91 0.43 -0.73
CA ALA A 85 5.49 0.33 -2.13
C ALA A 85 6.59 -0.34 -2.97
N VAL A 86 6.16 -1.11 -3.97
CA VAL A 86 7.07 -1.85 -4.84
C VAL A 86 7.20 -1.15 -6.18
N ILE A 87 8.43 -1.03 -6.67
CA ILE A 87 8.74 -0.56 -8.02
C ILE A 87 8.96 -1.80 -8.89
N THR A 88 8.34 -1.87 -10.06
CA THR A 88 8.39 -3.06 -10.91
C THR A 88 8.58 -2.69 -12.39
N ALA A 89 9.26 -3.54 -13.15
CA ALA A 89 9.43 -3.34 -14.58
C ALA A 89 8.09 -3.36 -15.33
N HIS A 90 8.01 -2.57 -16.39
CA HIS A 90 6.82 -2.43 -17.25
C HIS A 90 6.33 -3.80 -17.77
N GLY A 91 5.04 -4.10 -17.62
CA GLY A 91 4.42 -5.34 -18.11
C GLY A 91 4.35 -6.49 -17.11
N ASN A 92 4.88 -6.37 -15.90
CA ASN A 92 4.84 -7.44 -14.90
C ASN A 92 3.77 -7.19 -13.84
N MET A 93 2.51 -7.14 -14.28
CA MET A 93 1.33 -6.94 -13.40
C MET A 93 1.23 -8.02 -12.31
N GLU A 94 1.67 -9.25 -12.60
CA GLU A 94 1.69 -10.35 -11.63
C GLU A 94 2.54 -10.02 -10.40
N ASN A 95 3.68 -9.38 -10.62
CA ASN A 95 4.56 -8.94 -9.53
C ASN A 95 3.92 -7.85 -8.69
N ALA A 96 3.21 -6.90 -9.30
CA ALA A 96 2.49 -5.85 -8.60
C ALA A 96 1.40 -6.43 -7.68
N ILE A 97 0.62 -7.37 -8.19
CA ILE A 97 -0.44 -8.04 -7.43
C ILE A 97 0.16 -8.88 -6.30
N THR A 98 1.23 -9.61 -6.57
CA THR A 98 1.96 -10.39 -5.56
C THR A 98 2.48 -9.49 -4.45
N ALA A 99 2.99 -8.29 -4.78
CA ALA A 99 3.42 -7.30 -3.80
C ALA A 99 2.27 -6.80 -2.92
N LEU A 100 1.11 -6.48 -3.53
CA LEU A 100 -0.08 -6.05 -2.79
C LEU A 100 -0.62 -7.17 -1.88
N LYS A 101 -0.66 -8.41 -2.35
CA LYS A 101 -1.01 -9.59 -1.53
C LYS A 101 -0.03 -9.82 -0.37
N ALA A 102 1.25 -9.51 -0.57
CA ALA A 102 2.27 -9.61 0.47
C ALA A 102 2.18 -8.48 1.51
N GLY A 103 1.37 -7.45 1.29
CA GLY A 103 1.15 -6.34 2.21
C GLY A 103 1.72 -5.00 1.76
N ALA A 104 2.25 -4.88 0.53
CA ALA A 104 2.58 -3.57 -0.02
C ALA A 104 1.30 -2.72 -0.16
N PHE A 105 1.40 -1.43 0.19
CA PHE A 105 0.22 -0.55 0.09
C PHE A 105 -0.04 -0.08 -1.33
N ASP A 106 1.01 -0.05 -2.19
CA ASP A 106 0.91 0.39 -3.59
C ASP A 106 2.10 -0.12 -4.41
N TYR A 107 2.09 0.15 -5.72
CA TYR A 107 3.21 -0.15 -6.62
C TYR A 107 3.41 0.95 -7.66
N LEU A 108 4.62 1.02 -8.24
CA LEU A 108 4.97 1.89 -9.35
C LEU A 108 5.58 1.07 -10.50
N ALA A 109 5.14 1.32 -11.73
CA ALA A 109 5.76 0.73 -12.91
C ALA A 109 6.98 1.55 -13.37
N LYS A 110 8.11 0.90 -13.68
CA LYS A 110 9.25 1.52 -14.39
C LYS A 110 8.88 1.69 -15.89
N PRO A 111 9.15 2.83 -16.51
CA PRO A 111 9.83 4.00 -15.98
C PRO A 111 8.94 4.83 -15.02
N VAL A 112 9.47 5.16 -13.84
CA VAL A 112 8.73 5.87 -12.80
C VAL A 112 8.51 7.34 -13.21
N SER A 113 7.26 7.73 -13.38
CA SER A 113 6.94 9.13 -13.62
C SER A 113 6.96 9.94 -12.32
N LEU A 114 7.46 11.18 -12.38
CA LEU A 114 7.51 12.08 -11.22
C LEU A 114 6.11 12.36 -10.62
N ASN A 115 5.08 12.38 -11.46
CA ASN A 115 3.71 12.61 -11.00
C ASN A 115 3.18 11.41 -10.21
N GLN A 116 3.43 10.19 -10.67
CA GLN A 116 3.06 8.97 -9.95
C GLN A 116 3.82 8.85 -8.64
N LEU A 117 5.14 9.10 -8.63
CA LEU A 117 5.94 9.11 -7.41
C LEU A 117 5.40 10.13 -6.40
N ARG A 118 5.07 11.35 -6.83
CA ARG A 118 4.49 12.38 -5.95
C ARG A 118 3.14 11.96 -5.38
N ALA A 119 2.28 11.37 -6.20
CA ALA A 119 0.96 10.91 -5.75
C ALA A 119 1.12 9.80 -4.69
N LEU A 120 1.99 8.82 -4.93
CA LEU A 120 2.29 7.72 -4.02
C LEU A 120 2.85 8.24 -2.69
N VAL A 121 3.88 9.09 -2.73
CA VAL A 121 4.48 9.67 -1.52
C VAL A 121 3.44 10.44 -0.70
N LYS A 122 2.63 11.28 -1.35
CA LYS A 122 1.55 12.00 -0.66
C LYS A 122 0.52 11.07 -0.03
N SER A 123 0.20 9.97 -0.70
CA SER A 123 -0.71 8.95 -0.16
C SER A 123 -0.09 8.24 1.04
N ALA A 124 1.14 7.79 0.93
CA ALA A 124 1.86 7.08 1.97
C ALA A 124 2.03 7.90 3.26
N LEU A 125 2.49 9.15 3.12
CA LEU A 125 2.75 10.03 4.27
C LEU A 125 1.49 10.66 4.88
N LYS A 126 0.34 10.56 4.20
CA LYS A 126 -0.98 10.95 4.73
C LYS A 126 -1.71 9.82 5.44
N LEU A 127 -1.28 8.58 5.22
CA LEU A 127 -1.81 7.44 5.96
C LEU A 127 -1.38 7.61 7.42
N PRO A 128 -2.32 7.56 8.40
CA PRO A 128 -1.92 7.45 9.80
C PRO A 128 -1.05 6.22 9.92
N GLN A 129 0.12 6.39 10.55
CA GLN A 129 1.05 5.29 10.78
C GLN A 129 0.32 4.12 11.46
N ALA A 130 0.44 2.90 10.91
CA ALA A 130 -0.18 1.70 11.45
C ALA A 130 0.67 1.21 12.64
N GLY A 131 0.54 1.83 13.79
CA GLY A 131 1.36 1.51 14.97
C GLY A 131 0.94 2.24 16.23
N SER A 132 0.10 3.24 16.14
CA SER A 132 -0.62 3.71 17.30
C SER A 132 -1.93 2.89 17.39
N SER A 133 -1.99 1.98 18.34
CA SER A 133 -3.22 1.42 18.91
C SER A 133 -4.01 2.54 19.62
N GLY A 134 -4.33 3.57 18.85
CA GLY A 134 -5.29 4.60 19.14
C GLY A 134 -6.37 4.49 18.08
N ASP A 135 -7.57 4.21 18.48
CA ASP A 135 -8.80 4.18 17.70
C ASP A 135 -8.67 5.01 16.41
N LYS A 136 -8.60 4.36 15.26
CA LYS A 136 -8.80 5.02 13.95
C LYS A 136 -10.27 5.45 13.86
N MET A 137 -10.67 6.33 14.75
CA MET A 137 -12.02 6.89 14.78
C MET A 137 -12.21 7.81 13.58
N LEU A 138 -13.33 7.66 12.91
CA LEU A 138 -13.85 8.71 12.03
C LEU A 138 -13.88 10.01 12.82
N LEU A 139 -13.01 10.96 12.45
CA LEU A 139 -12.91 12.25 13.13
C LEU A 139 -14.17 13.11 12.87
N GLY A 140 -14.52 13.93 13.84
CA GLY A 140 -15.64 14.87 13.74
C GLY A 140 -16.80 14.53 14.70
N HIS A 141 -17.39 15.59 15.28
CA HIS A 141 -18.50 15.50 16.24
C HIS A 141 -19.81 16.07 15.66
N SER A 142 -19.85 16.32 14.33
CA SER A 142 -21.07 16.82 13.71
C SER A 142 -22.20 15.79 13.78
N PRO A 143 -23.48 16.23 13.79
CA PRO A 143 -24.62 15.32 13.76
C PRO A 143 -24.61 14.37 12.55
N ALA A 144 -24.07 14.81 11.42
CA ALA A 144 -23.87 13.98 10.22
C ALA A 144 -22.88 12.84 10.49
N MET A 145 -21.72 13.12 11.13
CA MET A 145 -20.73 12.11 11.46
C MET A 145 -21.25 11.11 12.51
N GLN A 146 -22.07 11.57 13.45
CA GLN A 146 -22.70 10.67 14.40
C GLN A 146 -23.65 9.68 13.69
N LYS A 147 -24.49 10.16 12.77
CA LYS A 147 -25.33 9.28 11.93
C LYS A 147 -24.53 8.24 11.14
N VAL A 148 -23.36 8.64 10.61
CA VAL A 148 -22.45 7.71 9.89
C VAL A 148 -21.92 6.63 10.83
N ARG A 149 -21.47 6.98 12.04
CA ARG A 149 -21.03 5.99 13.04
C ARG A 149 -22.13 5.02 13.44
N ASP A 150 -23.34 5.52 13.70
CA ASP A 150 -24.50 4.70 14.04
C ASP A 150 -24.85 3.74 12.90
N LEU A 151 -24.73 4.22 11.65
CA LEU A 151 -24.94 3.39 10.47
C LEU A 151 -23.86 2.31 10.34
N ILE A 152 -22.58 2.67 10.53
CA ILE A 152 -21.46 1.71 10.54
C ILE A 152 -21.71 0.61 11.58
N GLY A 153 -22.08 0.95 12.81
CA GLY A 153 -22.35 -0.02 13.86
C GLY A 153 -23.51 -0.98 13.53
N ARG A 154 -24.52 -0.51 12.77
CA ARG A 154 -25.61 -1.37 12.29
C ARG A 154 -25.19 -2.27 11.14
N VAL A 155 -24.49 -1.71 10.15
CA VAL A 155 -24.05 -2.43 8.95
C VAL A 155 -22.97 -3.46 9.28
N ALA A 156 -22.10 -3.19 10.25
CA ALA A 156 -21.04 -4.11 10.70
C ALA A 156 -21.57 -5.48 11.19
N ARG A 157 -22.83 -5.53 11.63
CA ARG A 157 -23.49 -6.77 12.06
C ARG A 157 -24.12 -7.56 10.90
N SER A 158 -24.18 -6.95 9.72
CA SER A 158 -24.76 -7.56 8.50
C SER A 158 -23.70 -8.31 7.72
N GLN A 159 -24.10 -9.40 7.05
CA GLN A 159 -23.27 -10.12 6.08
C GLN A 159 -23.53 -9.64 4.62
N ALA A 160 -24.42 -8.67 4.44
CA ALA A 160 -24.76 -8.14 3.12
C ALA A 160 -23.60 -7.32 2.54
N PRO A 161 -23.43 -7.31 1.21
CA PRO A 161 -22.49 -6.42 0.53
C PRO A 161 -22.80 -4.95 0.87
N VAL A 162 -21.77 -4.16 1.16
CA VAL A 162 -21.88 -2.75 1.50
C VAL A 162 -21.26 -1.89 0.41
N HIS A 163 -22.03 -0.94 -0.10
CA HIS A 163 -21.55 0.07 -1.04
C HIS A 163 -21.32 1.40 -0.29
N ILE A 164 -20.09 1.94 -0.39
CA ILE A 164 -19.71 3.21 0.23
C ILE A 164 -19.38 4.21 -0.88
N SER A 165 -20.15 5.29 -0.97
CA SER A 165 -19.94 6.37 -1.94
C SER A 165 -19.60 7.70 -1.25
N GLY A 166 -18.95 8.59 -1.99
CA GLY A 166 -18.58 9.93 -1.52
C GLY A 166 -17.40 10.49 -2.31
N GLU A 167 -17.11 11.77 -2.10
CA GLU A 167 -16.00 12.47 -2.77
C GLU A 167 -14.63 11.88 -2.43
N SER A 168 -13.63 12.17 -3.27
CA SER A 168 -12.25 11.76 -2.98
C SER A 168 -11.77 12.40 -1.66
N GLY A 169 -11.14 11.59 -0.80
CA GLY A 169 -10.66 12.06 0.51
C GLY A 169 -11.72 12.12 1.62
N SER A 170 -12.98 11.75 1.38
CA SER A 170 -14.07 11.78 2.38
C SER A 170 -13.97 10.67 3.45
N GLY A 171 -12.95 9.80 3.43
CA GLY A 171 -12.77 8.75 4.44
C GLY A 171 -13.49 7.44 4.16
N LYS A 172 -13.87 7.15 2.91
CA LYS A 172 -14.55 5.90 2.51
C LYS A 172 -13.81 4.63 2.95
N GLU A 173 -12.50 4.60 2.78
CA GLU A 173 -11.67 3.46 3.19
C GLU A 173 -11.67 3.29 4.71
N LEU A 174 -11.62 4.40 5.45
CA LEU A 174 -11.69 4.37 6.90
C LEU A 174 -13.04 3.83 7.38
N ALA A 175 -14.13 4.22 6.72
CA ALA A 175 -15.46 3.67 7.00
C ALA A 175 -15.53 2.16 6.72
N ALA A 176 -14.94 1.69 5.61
CA ALA A 176 -14.88 0.26 5.28
C ALA A 176 -14.10 -0.54 6.33
N ARG A 177 -12.93 -0.04 6.76
CA ARG A 177 -12.13 -0.66 7.83
C ARG A 177 -12.89 -0.72 9.15
N LEU A 178 -13.59 0.36 9.54
CA LEU A 178 -14.39 0.39 10.76
C LEU A 178 -15.56 -0.59 10.72
N ILE A 179 -16.21 -0.79 9.57
CA ILE A 179 -17.26 -1.80 9.40
C ILE A 179 -16.70 -3.19 9.70
N VAL A 180 -15.53 -3.54 9.16
CA VAL A 180 -14.89 -4.85 9.41
C VAL A 180 -14.47 -4.97 10.87
N GLN A 181 -13.78 -3.97 11.43
CA GLN A 181 -13.32 -3.96 12.82
C GLN A 181 -14.46 -4.04 13.85
N SER A 182 -15.61 -3.44 13.53
CA SER A 182 -16.79 -3.46 14.41
C SER A 182 -17.70 -4.67 14.17
N GLY A 183 -17.40 -5.48 13.17
CA GLY A 183 -18.22 -6.61 12.74
C GLY A 183 -17.78 -7.96 13.31
N THR A 184 -18.51 -9.00 12.94
CA THR A 184 -18.23 -10.41 13.32
C THR A 184 -16.98 -10.98 12.65
N ARG A 185 -16.40 -10.27 11.69
CA ARG A 185 -15.18 -10.66 10.95
C ARG A 185 -13.97 -9.78 11.29
N HIS A 186 -13.94 -9.19 12.48
CA HIS A 186 -12.88 -8.27 12.93
C HIS A 186 -11.49 -8.92 13.00
N ASP A 187 -11.41 -10.23 13.13
CA ASP A 187 -10.22 -11.08 13.17
C ASP A 187 -9.80 -11.59 11.79
N GLN A 188 -10.61 -11.33 10.74
CA GLN A 188 -10.28 -11.74 9.38
C GLN A 188 -9.46 -10.68 8.65
N PRO A 189 -8.60 -11.07 7.67
CA PRO A 189 -7.80 -10.13 6.92
C PRO A 189 -8.69 -9.17 6.11
N PHE A 190 -8.38 -7.87 6.16
CA PHE A 190 -9.00 -6.85 5.32
C PHE A 190 -8.17 -6.68 4.05
N ILE A 191 -8.65 -7.18 2.92
CA ILE A 191 -7.96 -7.09 1.64
C ILE A 191 -8.52 -5.90 0.85
N ALA A 192 -7.72 -4.84 0.70
CA ALA A 192 -8.07 -3.68 -0.12
C ALA A 192 -7.58 -3.88 -1.56
N VAL A 193 -8.48 -3.78 -2.53
CA VAL A 193 -8.15 -3.89 -3.96
C VAL A 193 -8.47 -2.58 -4.67
N ASN A 194 -7.47 -1.99 -5.32
CA ASN A 194 -7.68 -0.83 -6.18
C ASN A 194 -8.06 -1.26 -7.60
N CYS A 195 -9.36 -1.33 -7.87
CA CYS A 195 -9.86 -1.75 -9.19
C CYS A 195 -9.41 -0.84 -10.34
N GLY A 196 -9.12 0.44 -10.07
CA GLY A 196 -8.60 1.37 -11.07
C GLY A 196 -7.15 1.09 -11.50
N ALA A 197 -6.42 0.31 -10.72
CA ALA A 197 -5.06 -0.13 -11.04
C ALA A 197 -5.03 -1.45 -11.84
N ILE A 198 -6.15 -2.18 -11.95
CA ILE A 198 -6.25 -3.45 -12.67
C ILE A 198 -6.79 -3.15 -14.07
N PRO A 199 -6.06 -3.52 -15.16
CA PRO A 199 -6.58 -3.44 -16.51
C PRO A 199 -7.88 -4.23 -16.67
N GLY A 200 -8.85 -3.69 -17.40
CA GLY A 200 -10.17 -4.29 -17.53
C GLY A 200 -10.18 -5.74 -18.05
N ASN A 201 -9.24 -6.07 -18.93
CA ASN A 201 -9.06 -7.42 -19.50
C ASN A 201 -8.47 -8.44 -18.49
N LEU A 202 -7.92 -8.00 -17.36
CA LEU A 202 -7.37 -8.87 -16.33
C LEU A 202 -8.24 -8.93 -15.08
N MET A 203 -9.24 -8.08 -14.98
CA MET A 203 -10.06 -7.93 -13.77
C MET A 203 -10.71 -9.25 -13.36
N GLU A 204 -11.30 -9.98 -14.31
CA GLU A 204 -11.98 -11.26 -14.06
C GLU A 204 -11.00 -12.32 -13.53
N SER A 205 -9.84 -12.47 -14.17
CA SER A 205 -8.81 -13.41 -13.76
C SER A 205 -8.18 -13.06 -12.40
N GLU A 206 -8.08 -11.78 -12.07
CA GLU A 206 -7.55 -11.34 -10.79
C GLU A 206 -8.55 -11.55 -9.63
N PHE A 207 -9.83 -11.30 -9.87
CA PHE A 207 -10.84 -11.49 -8.84
C PHE A 207 -11.16 -12.96 -8.58
N PHE A 208 -11.29 -13.76 -9.63
CA PHE A 208 -11.80 -15.15 -9.53
C PHE A 208 -10.72 -16.22 -9.76
N GLY A 209 -9.52 -15.81 -10.18
CA GLY A 209 -8.45 -16.74 -10.54
C GLY A 209 -8.70 -17.42 -11.89
N TYR A 210 -7.83 -18.36 -12.25
CA TYR A 210 -7.93 -19.14 -13.46
C TYR A 210 -7.24 -20.51 -13.34
N ARG A 211 -7.68 -21.45 -14.18
CA ARG A 211 -7.03 -22.75 -14.30
C ARG A 211 -5.98 -22.74 -15.40
N LYS A 212 -5.01 -23.64 -15.28
CA LYS A 212 -4.01 -23.89 -16.33
C LYS A 212 -4.68 -24.12 -17.66
N GLY A 213 -4.23 -23.40 -18.71
CA GLY A 213 -4.77 -23.51 -20.06
C GLY A 213 -6.01 -22.65 -20.34
N ALA A 214 -6.49 -21.83 -19.42
CA ALA A 214 -7.66 -20.96 -19.62
C ALA A 214 -7.47 -19.92 -20.74
N PHE A 215 -6.23 -19.47 -20.95
CA PHE A 215 -5.83 -18.56 -22.04
C PHE A 215 -4.37 -18.76 -22.41
N THR A 216 -3.92 -18.16 -23.52
CA THR A 216 -2.52 -18.19 -23.96
C THR A 216 -1.62 -17.52 -22.91
N GLY A 217 -0.82 -18.35 -22.22
CA GLY A 217 0.05 -17.89 -21.11
C GLY A 217 -0.34 -18.42 -19.73
N ALA A 218 -1.50 -19.05 -19.57
CA ALA A 218 -1.91 -19.70 -18.32
C ALA A 218 -1.13 -21.01 -18.09
N GLN A 219 0.07 -20.93 -17.55
CA GLN A 219 0.97 -22.09 -17.36
C GLN A 219 0.65 -22.91 -16.09
N ALA A 220 -0.03 -22.31 -15.12
CA ALA A 220 -0.42 -22.93 -13.85
C ALA A 220 -1.80 -22.46 -13.42
N ASP A 221 -2.41 -23.16 -12.46
CA ASP A 221 -3.60 -22.69 -11.74
C ASP A 221 -3.25 -21.48 -10.88
N ARG A 222 -4.14 -20.52 -10.76
CA ARG A 222 -3.97 -19.33 -9.94
C ARG A 222 -5.27 -18.96 -9.24
N ASP A 223 -5.16 -18.74 -7.93
CA ASP A 223 -6.26 -18.27 -7.09
C ASP A 223 -6.47 -16.76 -7.23
N GLY A 224 -7.73 -16.33 -7.20
CA GLY A 224 -8.12 -14.93 -7.24
C GLY A 224 -8.21 -14.29 -5.86
N PHE A 225 -8.61 -12.99 -5.84
CA PHE A 225 -8.81 -12.26 -4.57
C PHE A 225 -9.97 -12.81 -3.72
N PHE A 226 -10.92 -13.53 -4.32
CA PHE A 226 -12.09 -14.11 -3.64
C PHE A 226 -11.91 -15.57 -3.22
N GLN A 227 -10.73 -16.10 -3.35
CA GLN A 227 -10.36 -17.43 -2.86
C GLN A 227 -9.35 -17.32 -1.74
#